data_70a9459b1e392a7dfbfa46cd8144ff6d
#
_entry.id   70a9459b1e392a7dfbfa46cd8144ff6d
#
_cell.length_a   1.000
_cell.length_b   1.000
_cell.length_c   1.000
_cell.angle_alpha   90.00
_cell.angle_beta   90.00
_cell.angle_gamma   90.00
#
_symmetry.space_group_name_H-M   'P 1'
#
loop_
_entity.id
_entity.type
_entity.pdbx_description
1 polymer ?
#
loop_
_entity_poly.entity_id
_entity_poly.type
_entity_poly.pdbx_seq_one_letter_code
_entity_poly.pdbx_strand_id
1 'polypeptide(L)'
;MAGRVAVVGSSNIDLVMKMPRLPRVGETVTDATFVQAFGGKGANQAVGAARAGGDVSFVGCVGDDAYGQQVRGALAADGIDTRFVFTAPGVASGTALILVGAGGENYISVAPGANGRLTPGHVDRAREAIESAAIVVTQCEIPEETLEHVVGLAADLGKPVLLNLAPARPLGRAALAKLAWLAVNETEAEFLTGRKVAGDRDVEDAAAALLASGPRGVVLTLGARGAYVAAEGVRALVPGFAVEAVDTTAAGDVHCGALAVALVEGRSVPEAVRFANAAAALSVTRLGAQPSAPRREDIETLLKRA
;
A
#
# COMPACT_ATOMS: atom_id res chain seq x y z
N MET A 1 -20.64 -14.01 0.83
CA MET A 1 -19.26 -13.83 1.33
C MET A 1 -18.64 -12.72 0.51
N ALA A 2 -17.97 -11.77 1.13
CA ALA A 2 -17.18 -10.76 0.38
C ALA A 2 -16.16 -11.50 -0.50
N GLY A 3 -15.90 -11.01 -1.71
CA GLY A 3 -14.93 -11.61 -2.61
C GLY A 3 -13.50 -11.49 -2.05
N ARG A 4 -12.61 -12.38 -2.50
CA ARG A 4 -11.21 -12.42 -2.08
C ARG A 4 -10.41 -11.24 -2.65
N VAL A 5 -9.46 -10.72 -1.88
CA VAL A 5 -8.46 -9.74 -2.32
C VAL A 5 -7.12 -10.45 -2.51
N ALA A 6 -6.52 -10.38 -3.70
CA ALA A 6 -5.15 -10.84 -3.91
C ALA A 6 -4.22 -9.63 -3.85
N VAL A 7 -3.24 -9.67 -2.95
CA VAL A 7 -2.20 -8.62 -2.87
C VAL A 7 -0.90 -9.20 -3.40
N VAL A 8 -0.36 -8.60 -4.46
CA VAL A 8 0.95 -8.98 -5.03
C VAL A 8 1.92 -7.86 -4.75
N GLY A 9 2.96 -8.12 -3.94
CA GLY A 9 3.84 -7.02 -3.54
C GLY A 9 4.98 -7.38 -2.61
N SER A 10 5.57 -6.34 -2.05
CA SER A 10 6.71 -6.38 -1.15
C SER A 10 6.35 -6.71 0.29
N SER A 11 7.34 -7.21 1.00
CA SER A 11 7.35 -7.28 2.46
C SER A 11 8.74 -6.94 2.99
N ASN A 12 8.83 -6.12 4.04
CA ASN A 12 10.08 -5.69 4.64
C ASN A 12 10.09 -5.93 6.15
N ILE A 13 11.30 -6.01 6.68
CA ILE A 13 11.55 -5.73 8.09
C ILE A 13 12.11 -4.31 8.18
N ASP A 14 11.43 -3.47 8.95
CA ASP A 14 11.83 -2.09 9.22
C ASP A 14 12.67 -2.07 10.50
N LEU A 15 13.95 -1.70 10.37
CA LEU A 15 14.91 -1.55 11.46
C LEU A 15 15.00 -0.06 11.79
N VAL A 16 14.32 0.35 12.84
CA VAL A 16 14.17 1.75 13.22
C VAL A 16 15.08 2.10 14.38
N MET A 17 15.95 3.08 14.19
CA MET A 17 16.78 3.67 15.24
C MET A 17 16.26 5.07 15.57
N LYS A 18 15.69 5.26 16.76
CA LYS A 18 15.28 6.57 17.27
C LYS A 18 16.38 7.16 18.13
N MET A 19 16.77 8.40 17.83
CA MET A 19 17.90 9.06 18.48
C MET A 19 17.64 10.55 18.70
N PRO A 20 18.36 11.21 19.61
CA PRO A 20 18.19 12.65 19.88
C PRO A 20 18.43 13.53 18.64
N ARG A 21 19.34 13.12 17.75
CA ARG A 21 19.62 13.77 16.48
C ARG A 21 20.25 12.78 15.50
N LEU A 22 20.08 13.03 14.22
CA LEU A 22 20.73 12.24 13.18
C LEU A 22 22.26 12.39 13.20
N PRO A 23 23.04 11.32 12.95
CA PRO A 23 24.50 11.39 12.87
C PRO A 23 24.95 12.22 11.67
N ARG A 24 26.05 12.94 11.81
CA ARG A 24 26.78 13.57 10.70
C ARG A 24 27.72 12.56 10.07
N VAL A 25 28.23 12.89 8.88
CA VAL A 25 29.25 12.05 8.21
C VAL A 25 30.46 11.87 9.14
N GLY A 26 30.85 10.62 9.37
CA GLY A 26 31.96 10.26 10.25
C GLY A 26 31.64 10.26 11.75
N GLU A 27 30.40 10.50 12.15
CA GLU A 27 29.98 10.54 13.54
C GLU A 27 29.35 9.22 14.00
N THR A 28 29.59 8.85 15.26
CA THR A 28 28.89 7.75 15.95
C THR A 28 27.97 8.33 17.01
N VAL A 29 26.69 7.97 16.98
CA VAL A 29 25.69 8.26 18.01
C VAL A 29 25.36 6.97 18.74
N THR A 30 25.43 6.96 20.07
CA THR A 30 25.33 5.75 20.90
C THR A 30 24.07 5.64 21.75
N ASP A 31 23.30 6.71 21.86
CA ASP A 31 22.09 6.85 22.69
C ASP A 31 20.78 6.65 21.90
N ALA A 32 20.83 5.77 20.90
CA ALA A 32 19.67 5.41 20.10
C ALA A 32 18.85 4.26 20.73
N THR A 33 17.54 4.32 20.53
CA THR A 33 16.62 3.22 20.82
C THR A 33 16.29 2.45 19.55
N PHE A 34 16.42 1.12 19.59
CA PHE A 34 16.11 0.23 18.47
C PHE A 34 14.69 -0.29 18.55
N VAL A 35 14.00 -0.27 17.42
CA VAL A 35 12.67 -0.90 17.22
C VAL A 35 12.70 -1.67 15.92
N GLN A 36 12.23 -2.92 15.94
CA GLN A 36 11.96 -3.71 14.74
C GLN A 36 10.47 -3.73 14.48
N ALA A 37 10.06 -3.50 13.23
CA ALA A 37 8.67 -3.55 12.81
C ALA A 37 8.52 -4.31 11.49
N PHE A 38 7.30 -4.77 11.20
CA PHE A 38 6.94 -5.30 9.90
C PHE A 38 6.49 -4.16 8.99
N GLY A 39 7.00 -4.16 7.76
CA GLY A 39 6.73 -3.16 6.74
C GLY A 39 6.65 -3.76 5.34
N GLY A 40 6.91 -2.91 4.35
CA GLY A 40 6.72 -3.23 2.93
C GLY A 40 5.28 -2.96 2.49
N LYS A 41 5.14 -2.19 1.42
CA LYS A 41 3.82 -1.69 0.98
C LYS A 41 2.83 -2.81 0.69
N GLY A 42 3.27 -3.90 0.04
CA GLY A 42 2.43 -5.06 -0.21
C GLY A 42 1.90 -5.69 1.06
N ALA A 43 2.77 -5.99 2.01
CA ALA A 43 2.39 -6.58 3.30
C ALA A 43 1.50 -5.64 4.13
N ASN A 44 1.79 -4.33 4.13
CA ASN A 44 0.97 -3.33 4.81
C ASN A 44 -0.46 -3.28 4.23
N GLN A 45 -0.59 -3.31 2.89
CA GLN A 45 -1.88 -3.32 2.21
C GLN A 45 -2.65 -4.61 2.46
N ALA A 46 -1.95 -5.76 2.50
CA ALA A 46 -2.55 -7.05 2.82
C ALA A 46 -3.10 -7.07 4.26
N VAL A 47 -2.32 -6.58 5.23
CA VAL A 47 -2.75 -6.45 6.64
C VAL A 47 -3.90 -5.46 6.77
N GLY A 48 -3.81 -4.30 6.10
CA GLY A 48 -4.90 -3.32 6.06
C GLY A 48 -6.20 -3.92 5.52
N ALA A 49 -6.13 -4.70 4.44
CA ALA A 49 -7.28 -5.39 3.86
C ALA A 49 -7.84 -6.48 4.79
N ALA A 50 -6.98 -7.33 5.36
CA ALA A 50 -7.40 -8.41 6.24
C ALA A 50 -8.11 -7.87 7.50
N ARG A 51 -7.52 -6.86 8.14
CA ARG A 51 -8.10 -6.23 9.34
C ARG A 51 -9.36 -5.43 9.03
N ALA A 52 -9.49 -4.90 7.81
CA ALA A 52 -10.73 -4.30 7.31
C ALA A 52 -11.84 -5.33 7.03
N GLY A 53 -11.57 -6.62 7.20
CA GLY A 53 -12.52 -7.72 7.06
C GLY A 53 -12.47 -8.46 5.72
N GLY A 54 -11.42 -8.27 4.92
CA GLY A 54 -11.21 -8.97 3.65
C GLY A 54 -10.70 -10.40 3.84
N ASP A 55 -11.07 -11.32 2.94
CA ASP A 55 -10.40 -12.61 2.71
C ASP A 55 -9.19 -12.33 1.79
N VAL A 56 -7.96 -12.45 2.31
CA VAL A 56 -6.75 -11.96 1.64
C VAL A 56 -5.79 -13.09 1.34
N SER A 57 -5.29 -13.15 0.09
CA SER A 57 -4.11 -13.93 -0.31
C SER A 57 -2.95 -12.97 -0.57
N PHE A 58 -1.77 -13.28 -0.04
CA PHE A 58 -0.56 -12.50 -0.30
C PHE A 58 0.41 -13.27 -1.21
N VAL A 59 0.82 -12.63 -2.30
CA VAL A 59 1.82 -13.12 -3.25
C VAL A 59 3.06 -12.24 -3.13
N GLY A 60 4.18 -12.83 -2.70
CA GLY A 60 5.42 -12.09 -2.47
C GLY A 60 6.63 -13.00 -2.41
N CYS A 61 7.79 -12.44 -2.12
CA CYS A 61 9.02 -13.18 -1.97
C CYS A 61 9.78 -12.73 -0.73
N VAL A 62 10.24 -13.68 0.07
CA VAL A 62 11.06 -13.46 1.28
C VAL A 62 12.39 -14.22 1.17
N GLY A 63 13.36 -13.86 1.97
CA GLY A 63 14.62 -14.60 2.08
C GLY A 63 14.46 -15.94 2.80
N ASP A 64 15.49 -16.77 2.72
CA ASP A 64 15.64 -18.00 3.51
C ASP A 64 16.26 -17.73 4.90
N ASP A 65 15.96 -16.56 5.46
CA ASP A 65 16.44 -16.04 6.72
C ASP A 65 15.36 -16.00 7.81
N ALA A 66 15.76 -15.63 9.04
CA ALA A 66 14.84 -15.48 10.16
C ALA A 66 13.75 -14.43 9.89
N TYR A 67 14.05 -13.38 9.15
CA TYR A 67 13.10 -12.34 8.79
C TYR A 67 12.00 -12.86 7.85
N GLY A 68 12.35 -13.70 6.88
CA GLY A 68 11.38 -14.34 6.01
C GLY A 68 10.38 -15.21 6.76
N GLN A 69 10.84 -15.95 7.79
CA GLN A 69 9.98 -16.74 8.66
C GLN A 69 9.05 -15.85 9.50
N GLN A 70 9.59 -14.75 10.06
CA GLN A 70 8.81 -13.80 10.87
C GLN A 70 7.71 -13.12 10.03
N VAL A 71 8.03 -12.68 8.81
CA VAL A 71 7.04 -12.07 7.88
C VAL A 71 5.89 -13.05 7.59
N ARG A 72 6.21 -14.32 7.24
CA ARG A 72 5.17 -15.34 7.00
C ARG A 72 4.28 -15.54 8.22
N GLY A 73 4.91 -15.67 9.41
CA GLY A 73 4.19 -15.85 10.66
C GLY A 73 3.27 -14.68 11.00
N ALA A 74 3.74 -13.44 10.80
CA ALA A 74 2.96 -12.24 11.06
C ALA A 74 1.75 -12.12 10.11
N LEU A 75 1.94 -12.35 8.81
CA LEU A 75 0.85 -12.35 7.84
C LEU A 75 -0.18 -13.43 8.14
N ALA A 76 0.27 -14.65 8.47
CA ALA A 76 -0.62 -15.76 8.83
C ALA A 76 -1.41 -15.47 10.13
N ALA A 77 -0.83 -14.76 11.10
CA ALA A 77 -1.51 -14.35 12.33
C ALA A 77 -2.65 -13.34 12.09
N ASP A 78 -2.58 -12.54 11.04
CA ASP A 78 -3.68 -11.68 10.58
C ASP A 78 -4.69 -12.43 9.66
N GLY A 79 -4.57 -13.76 9.50
CA GLY A 79 -5.47 -14.60 8.71
C GLY A 79 -5.25 -14.53 7.20
N ILE A 80 -4.11 -14.01 6.76
CA ILE A 80 -3.75 -13.88 5.36
C ILE A 80 -3.24 -15.23 4.83
N ASP A 81 -3.73 -15.66 3.66
CA ASP A 81 -3.23 -16.84 2.96
C ASP A 81 -1.81 -16.60 2.43
N THR A 82 -0.83 -17.29 3.01
CA THR A 82 0.60 -17.14 2.71
C THR A 82 1.17 -18.26 1.82
N ARG A 83 0.34 -19.11 1.21
CA ARG A 83 0.78 -20.22 0.34
C ARG A 83 1.65 -19.75 -0.82
N PHE A 84 1.46 -18.52 -1.28
CA PHE A 84 2.16 -17.92 -2.39
C PHE A 84 3.24 -16.90 -1.96
N VAL A 85 3.68 -16.96 -0.73
CA VAL A 85 4.91 -16.28 -0.31
C VAL A 85 6.09 -17.17 -0.62
N PHE A 86 6.84 -16.84 -1.66
CA PHE A 86 7.98 -17.64 -2.13
C PHE A 86 9.21 -17.36 -1.28
N THR A 87 10.19 -18.26 -1.35
CA THR A 87 11.50 -18.08 -0.70
C THR A 87 12.57 -17.94 -1.77
N ALA A 88 13.43 -16.93 -1.67
CA ALA A 88 14.60 -16.73 -2.52
C ALA A 88 15.84 -17.26 -1.81
N PRO A 89 16.40 -18.43 -2.22
CA PRO A 89 17.56 -19.02 -1.56
C PRO A 89 18.79 -18.11 -1.67
N GLY A 90 19.53 -17.97 -0.57
CA GLY A 90 20.76 -17.19 -0.51
C GLY A 90 20.59 -15.67 -0.65
N VAL A 91 19.36 -15.18 -0.54
CA VAL A 91 19.03 -13.75 -0.62
C VAL A 91 18.36 -13.32 0.68
N ALA A 92 18.79 -12.19 1.25
CA ALA A 92 18.16 -11.63 2.45
C ALA A 92 16.74 -11.15 2.17
N SER A 93 15.86 -11.22 3.16
CA SER A 93 14.55 -10.60 3.12
C SER A 93 14.65 -9.07 2.91
N GLY A 94 13.62 -8.47 2.34
CA GLY A 94 13.55 -7.02 2.19
C GLY A 94 13.69 -6.31 3.55
N THR A 95 14.51 -5.27 3.60
CA THR A 95 14.83 -4.56 4.84
C THR A 95 14.85 -3.06 4.59
N ALA A 96 14.21 -2.29 5.47
CA ALA A 96 14.37 -0.84 5.53
C ALA A 96 15.17 -0.47 6.78
N LEU A 97 16.21 0.34 6.60
CA LEU A 97 16.93 0.99 7.69
C LEU A 97 16.42 2.41 7.84
N ILE A 98 15.89 2.73 9.02
CA ILE A 98 15.22 4.00 9.28
C ILE A 98 15.87 4.66 10.50
N LEU A 99 16.51 5.79 10.30
CA LEU A 99 17.04 6.63 11.37
C LEU A 99 16.06 7.79 11.60
N VAL A 100 15.63 7.99 12.85
CA VAL A 100 14.68 9.04 13.22
C VAL A 100 15.29 9.91 14.31
N GLY A 101 15.42 11.19 14.04
CA GLY A 101 15.81 12.20 15.02
C GLY A 101 14.63 12.69 15.87
N ALA A 102 14.91 13.29 17.02
CA ALA A 102 13.88 13.81 17.93
C ALA A 102 13.02 14.93 17.33
N GLY A 103 13.51 15.62 16.30
CA GLY A 103 12.74 16.62 15.54
C GLY A 103 11.79 16.03 14.49
N GLY A 104 11.75 14.69 14.34
CA GLY A 104 10.92 14.01 13.35
C GLY A 104 11.58 13.87 11.97
N GLU A 105 12.78 14.42 11.77
CA GLU A 105 13.58 14.20 10.57
C GLU A 105 13.98 12.72 10.47
N ASN A 106 14.04 12.17 9.24
CA ASN A 106 14.43 10.79 9.04
C ASN A 106 15.35 10.58 7.84
N TYR A 107 16.16 9.53 7.92
CA TYR A 107 16.86 8.93 6.79
C TYR A 107 16.36 7.50 6.60
N ILE A 108 15.93 7.19 5.37
CA ILE A 108 15.39 5.87 5.02
C ILE A 108 16.23 5.30 3.89
N SER A 109 16.73 4.08 4.07
CA SER A 109 17.38 3.30 3.04
C SER A 109 16.71 1.93 2.95
N VAL A 110 16.33 1.52 1.74
CA VAL A 110 15.65 0.24 1.52
C VAL A 110 16.56 -0.68 0.72
N ALA A 111 16.82 -1.85 1.26
CA ALA A 111 17.40 -2.98 0.54
C ALA A 111 16.25 -3.88 0.07
N PRO A 112 15.95 -3.97 -1.25
CA PRO A 112 14.82 -4.76 -1.75
C PRO A 112 14.93 -6.24 -1.40
N GLY A 113 16.15 -6.77 -1.36
CA GLY A 113 16.39 -8.17 -1.03
C GLY A 113 15.55 -9.11 -1.89
N ALA A 114 14.86 -10.03 -1.22
CA ALA A 114 13.99 -11.01 -1.87
C ALA A 114 12.78 -10.40 -2.60
N ASN A 115 12.32 -9.18 -2.27
CA ASN A 115 11.29 -8.50 -3.06
C ASN A 115 11.73 -8.32 -4.51
N GLY A 116 13.02 -8.03 -4.74
CA GLY A 116 13.61 -7.92 -6.07
C GLY A 116 13.75 -9.26 -6.81
N ARG A 117 13.41 -10.38 -6.16
CA ARG A 117 13.42 -11.73 -6.74
C ARG A 117 12.02 -12.26 -7.04
N LEU A 118 10.98 -11.50 -6.79
CA LEU A 118 9.64 -11.84 -7.25
C LEU A 118 9.58 -11.70 -8.77
N THR A 119 9.44 -12.81 -9.49
CA THR A 119 9.48 -12.86 -10.95
C THR A 119 8.09 -13.11 -11.55
N PRO A 120 7.87 -12.87 -12.85
CA PRO A 120 6.67 -13.30 -13.56
C PRO A 120 6.32 -14.77 -13.35
N GLY A 121 7.33 -15.65 -13.36
CA GLY A 121 7.12 -17.09 -13.09
C GLY A 121 6.63 -17.41 -11.67
N HIS A 122 6.91 -16.57 -10.67
CA HIS A 122 6.30 -16.68 -9.35
C HIS A 122 4.82 -16.30 -9.40
N VAL A 123 4.48 -15.26 -10.14
CA VAL A 123 3.09 -14.81 -10.33
C VAL A 123 2.27 -15.88 -11.05
N ASP A 124 2.84 -16.53 -12.08
CA ASP A 124 2.18 -17.64 -12.79
C ASP A 124 1.90 -18.82 -11.86
N ARG A 125 2.83 -19.15 -10.95
CA ARG A 125 2.61 -20.18 -9.91
C ARG A 125 1.55 -19.78 -8.88
N ALA A 126 1.33 -18.49 -8.70
CA ALA A 126 0.30 -17.94 -7.83
C ALA A 126 -1.02 -17.61 -8.58
N ARG A 127 -1.16 -18.05 -9.83
CA ARG A 127 -2.32 -17.77 -10.69
C ARG A 127 -3.65 -18.05 -10.00
N GLU A 128 -3.75 -19.12 -9.22
CA GLU A 128 -4.95 -19.46 -8.43
C GLU A 128 -5.39 -18.33 -7.50
N ALA A 129 -4.44 -17.63 -6.86
CA ALA A 129 -4.75 -16.50 -5.99
C ALA A 129 -5.38 -15.34 -6.77
N ILE A 130 -4.89 -15.06 -7.99
CA ILE A 130 -5.39 -14.01 -8.86
C ILE A 130 -6.74 -14.41 -9.46
N GLU A 131 -6.89 -15.63 -9.93
CA GLU A 131 -8.15 -16.16 -10.50
C GLU A 131 -9.32 -16.16 -9.49
N SER A 132 -9.04 -16.50 -8.24
CA SER A 132 -10.05 -16.51 -7.19
C SER A 132 -10.36 -15.13 -6.62
N ALA A 133 -9.55 -14.12 -6.92
CA ALA A 133 -9.72 -12.77 -6.41
C ALA A 133 -10.86 -12.02 -7.10
N ALA A 134 -11.55 -11.18 -6.34
CA ALA A 134 -12.47 -10.17 -6.86
C ALA A 134 -11.74 -8.87 -7.25
N ILE A 135 -10.58 -8.62 -6.64
CA ILE A 135 -9.68 -7.50 -6.97
C ILE A 135 -8.22 -7.90 -6.68
N VAL A 136 -7.31 -7.41 -7.52
CA VAL A 136 -5.86 -7.53 -7.32
C VAL A 136 -5.30 -6.19 -6.89
N VAL A 137 -4.50 -6.17 -5.82
CA VAL A 137 -3.82 -4.97 -5.31
C VAL A 137 -2.32 -5.13 -5.50
N THR A 138 -1.65 -4.10 -6.02
CA THR A 138 -0.19 -4.13 -6.22
C THR A 138 0.42 -2.73 -6.06
N GLN A 139 1.75 -2.65 -5.94
CA GLN A 139 2.52 -1.43 -5.68
C GLN A 139 3.83 -1.46 -6.48
N CYS A 140 4.68 -0.45 -6.32
CA CYS A 140 5.91 -0.31 -7.09
C CYS A 140 7.20 -0.78 -6.37
N GLU A 141 7.10 -1.60 -5.31
CA GLU A 141 8.27 -2.15 -4.59
C GLU A 141 8.69 -3.56 -5.05
N ILE A 142 8.19 -3.99 -6.19
CA ILE A 142 8.57 -5.23 -6.88
C ILE A 142 9.18 -4.91 -8.25
N PRO A 143 9.87 -5.87 -8.91
CA PRO A 143 10.44 -5.63 -10.23
C PRO A 143 9.39 -5.14 -11.24
N GLU A 144 9.78 -4.22 -12.11
CA GLU A 144 8.89 -3.61 -13.10
C GLU A 144 8.25 -4.64 -14.00
N GLU A 145 9.05 -5.56 -14.55
CA GLU A 145 8.55 -6.66 -15.39
C GLU A 145 7.50 -7.51 -14.68
N THR A 146 7.67 -7.72 -13.36
CA THR A 146 6.72 -8.49 -12.55
C THR A 146 5.43 -7.70 -12.32
N LEU A 147 5.53 -6.40 -12.05
CA LEU A 147 4.35 -5.54 -11.93
C LEU A 147 3.54 -5.52 -13.24
N GLU A 148 4.22 -5.33 -14.37
CA GLU A 148 3.56 -5.34 -15.68
C GLU A 148 2.89 -6.69 -15.98
N HIS A 149 3.56 -7.79 -15.60
CA HIS A 149 3.01 -9.14 -15.73
C HIS A 149 1.76 -9.33 -14.85
N VAL A 150 1.79 -8.87 -13.58
CA VAL A 150 0.62 -8.91 -12.69
C VAL A 150 -0.57 -8.18 -13.31
N VAL A 151 -0.34 -6.95 -13.78
CA VAL A 151 -1.39 -6.13 -14.43
C VAL A 151 -1.91 -6.80 -15.70
N GLY A 152 -1.01 -7.38 -16.51
CA GLY A 152 -1.35 -8.12 -17.72
C GLY A 152 -2.20 -9.35 -17.42
N LEU A 153 -1.71 -10.22 -16.57
CA LEU A 153 -2.39 -11.47 -16.17
C LEU A 153 -3.76 -11.21 -15.54
N ALA A 154 -3.85 -10.23 -14.64
CA ALA A 154 -5.13 -9.87 -14.02
C ALA A 154 -6.14 -9.36 -15.05
N ALA A 155 -5.70 -8.54 -16.03
CA ALA A 155 -6.56 -8.07 -17.12
C ALA A 155 -7.03 -9.21 -18.01
N ASP A 156 -6.16 -10.15 -18.38
CA ASP A 156 -6.49 -11.32 -19.19
C ASP A 156 -7.50 -12.25 -18.49
N LEU A 157 -7.46 -12.27 -17.17
CA LEU A 157 -8.41 -13.00 -16.31
C LEU A 157 -9.67 -12.19 -15.98
N GLY A 158 -9.81 -10.97 -16.52
CA GLY A 158 -10.95 -10.09 -16.25
C GLY A 158 -11.01 -9.57 -14.79
N LYS A 159 -9.87 -9.57 -14.08
CA LYS A 159 -9.79 -9.11 -12.69
C LYS A 159 -9.44 -7.63 -12.60
N PRO A 160 -10.19 -6.84 -11.83
CA PRO A 160 -9.84 -5.45 -11.60
C PRO A 160 -8.53 -5.33 -10.82
N VAL A 161 -7.67 -4.38 -11.24
CA VAL A 161 -6.41 -4.08 -10.56
C VAL A 161 -6.50 -2.72 -9.89
N LEU A 162 -6.18 -2.66 -8.61
CA LEU A 162 -5.87 -1.45 -7.86
C LEU A 162 -4.35 -1.34 -7.73
N LEU A 163 -3.76 -0.37 -8.42
CA LEU A 163 -2.34 -0.06 -8.29
C LEU A 163 -2.16 1.16 -7.38
N ASN A 164 -1.38 0.99 -6.32
CA ASN A 164 -0.81 2.11 -5.58
C ASN A 164 0.57 2.45 -6.18
N LEU A 165 0.72 3.64 -6.77
CA LEU A 165 1.95 4.07 -7.43
C LEU A 165 3.03 4.51 -6.43
N ALA A 166 3.36 3.69 -5.51
CA ALA A 166 4.32 3.98 -4.45
C ALA A 166 5.41 2.88 -4.35
N PRO A 167 6.71 3.25 -4.38
CA PRO A 167 7.25 4.58 -4.70
C PRO A 167 6.95 4.99 -6.15
N ALA A 168 6.87 6.30 -6.38
CA ALA A 168 6.57 6.82 -7.72
C ALA A 168 7.61 6.37 -8.75
N ARG A 169 7.13 5.83 -9.86
CA ARG A 169 7.95 5.48 -11.03
C ARG A 169 7.14 5.64 -12.31
N PRO A 170 7.80 5.80 -13.49
CA PRO A 170 7.08 5.81 -14.75
C PRO A 170 6.34 4.48 -14.97
N LEU A 171 5.16 4.56 -15.58
CA LEU A 171 4.40 3.39 -16.03
C LEU A 171 4.03 3.56 -17.49
N GLY A 172 4.15 2.47 -18.24
CA GLY A 172 3.74 2.44 -19.63
C GLY A 172 2.22 2.66 -19.78
N ARG A 173 1.81 3.40 -20.81
CA ARG A 173 0.40 3.70 -21.09
C ARG A 173 -0.46 2.43 -21.21
N ALA A 174 0.12 1.37 -21.77
CA ALA A 174 -0.55 0.07 -21.89
C ALA A 174 -0.88 -0.57 -20.54
N ALA A 175 -0.03 -0.40 -19.53
CA ALA A 175 -0.28 -0.88 -18.16
C ALA A 175 -1.35 0.00 -17.48
N LEU A 176 -1.24 1.34 -17.59
CA LEU A 176 -2.23 2.27 -17.04
C LEU A 176 -3.65 1.99 -17.56
N ALA A 177 -3.80 1.69 -18.85
CA ALA A 177 -5.10 1.42 -19.48
C ALA A 177 -5.76 0.12 -19.00
N LYS A 178 -5.01 -0.79 -18.38
CA LYS A 178 -5.53 -2.03 -17.78
C LYS A 178 -5.97 -1.88 -16.33
N LEU A 179 -5.66 -0.75 -15.67
CA LEU A 179 -5.99 -0.53 -14.27
C LEU A 179 -7.49 -0.23 -14.09
N ALA A 180 -8.10 -0.89 -13.11
CA ALA A 180 -9.40 -0.48 -12.61
C ALA A 180 -9.28 0.78 -11.74
N TRP A 181 -8.25 0.81 -10.89
CA TRP A 181 -8.00 1.91 -9.97
C TRP A 181 -6.51 2.25 -9.91
N LEU A 182 -6.22 3.54 -9.97
CA LEU A 182 -4.91 4.10 -9.67
C LEU A 182 -5.01 4.92 -8.38
N ALA A 183 -4.28 4.50 -7.34
CA ALA A 183 -4.17 5.24 -6.08
C ALA A 183 -2.81 5.95 -6.02
N VAL A 184 -2.84 7.25 -5.77
CA VAL A 184 -1.67 8.13 -5.69
C VAL A 184 -1.86 9.14 -4.55
N ASN A 185 -0.75 9.67 -4.04
CA ASN A 185 -0.76 10.89 -3.23
C ASN A 185 -0.42 12.11 -4.10
N GLU A 186 -0.35 13.30 -3.49
CA GLU A 186 -0.07 14.55 -4.19
C GLU A 186 1.28 14.51 -4.91
N THR A 187 2.34 14.00 -4.25
CA THR A 187 3.70 13.90 -4.82
C THR A 187 3.75 12.90 -6.00
N GLU A 188 3.07 11.77 -5.90
CA GLU A 188 2.98 10.76 -6.95
C GLU A 188 2.17 11.27 -8.14
N ALA A 189 1.09 12.04 -7.86
CA ALA A 189 0.32 12.71 -8.90
C ALA A 189 1.15 13.78 -9.62
N GLU A 190 1.93 14.58 -8.89
CA GLU A 190 2.88 15.55 -9.47
C GLU A 190 3.89 14.85 -10.36
N PHE A 191 4.45 13.73 -9.90
CA PHE A 191 5.43 12.95 -10.66
C PHE A 191 4.86 12.45 -12.01
N LEU A 192 3.65 11.88 -12.01
CA LEU A 192 3.04 11.35 -13.22
C LEU A 192 2.54 12.42 -14.19
N THR A 193 2.03 13.52 -13.66
CA THR A 193 1.41 14.57 -14.50
C THR A 193 2.40 15.67 -14.92
N GLY A 194 3.54 15.77 -14.20
CA GLY A 194 4.46 16.89 -14.35
C GLY A 194 3.88 18.23 -13.88
N ARG A 195 2.78 18.21 -13.11
CA ARG A 195 2.06 19.40 -12.64
C ARG A 195 2.08 19.47 -11.13
N LYS A 196 2.20 20.66 -10.57
CA LYS A 196 2.11 20.87 -9.13
C LYS A 196 0.68 20.64 -8.64
N VAL A 197 0.53 20.01 -7.47
CA VAL A 197 -0.75 19.72 -6.82
C VAL A 197 -0.79 20.42 -5.46
N ALA A 198 -1.25 21.66 -5.42
CA ALA A 198 -1.24 22.47 -4.19
C ALA A 198 -2.65 22.86 -3.70
N GLY A 199 -3.60 23.06 -4.58
CA GLY A 199 -4.95 23.49 -4.26
C GLY A 199 -6.02 22.55 -4.85
N ASP A 200 -7.29 22.80 -4.51
CA ASP A 200 -8.40 21.93 -4.92
C ASP A 200 -8.51 21.81 -6.44
N ARG A 201 -8.33 22.91 -7.16
CA ARG A 201 -8.35 22.91 -8.62
C ARG A 201 -7.20 22.09 -9.22
N ASP A 202 -6.02 22.17 -8.62
CA ASP A 202 -4.87 21.38 -9.07
C ASP A 202 -5.13 19.88 -8.86
N VAL A 203 -5.79 19.51 -7.76
CA VAL A 203 -6.23 18.13 -7.45
C VAL A 203 -7.18 17.63 -8.52
N GLU A 204 -8.19 18.41 -8.89
CA GLU A 204 -9.17 18.08 -9.94
C GLU A 204 -8.49 17.92 -11.29
N ASP A 205 -7.62 18.85 -11.67
CA ASP A 205 -6.89 18.83 -12.93
C ASP A 205 -5.91 17.65 -13.00
N ALA A 206 -5.20 17.34 -11.90
CA ALA A 206 -4.32 16.19 -11.81
C ALA A 206 -5.09 14.87 -11.92
N ALA A 207 -6.19 14.72 -11.17
CA ALA A 207 -7.03 13.53 -11.23
C ALA A 207 -7.64 13.33 -12.63
N ALA A 208 -8.06 14.40 -13.29
CA ALA A 208 -8.56 14.34 -14.67
C ALA A 208 -7.47 13.91 -15.66
N ALA A 209 -6.24 14.45 -15.52
CA ALA A 209 -5.11 14.08 -16.36
C ALA A 209 -4.70 12.61 -16.16
N LEU A 210 -4.68 12.13 -14.91
CA LEU A 210 -4.41 10.74 -14.58
C LEU A 210 -5.49 9.81 -15.15
N LEU A 211 -6.76 10.17 -15.02
CA LEU A 211 -7.85 9.38 -15.60
C LEU A 211 -7.74 9.30 -17.13
N ALA A 212 -7.39 10.41 -17.79
CA ALA A 212 -7.17 10.45 -19.23
C ALA A 212 -5.93 9.63 -19.70
N SER A 213 -5.03 9.29 -18.80
CA SER A 213 -3.87 8.42 -19.11
C SER A 213 -4.21 6.94 -19.22
N GLY A 214 -5.42 6.50 -18.78
CA GLY A 214 -5.92 5.16 -19.05
C GLY A 214 -6.69 4.43 -17.95
N PRO A 215 -6.45 4.62 -16.64
CA PRO A 215 -7.17 3.91 -15.60
C PRO A 215 -8.67 4.26 -15.59
N ARG A 216 -9.51 3.32 -15.16
CA ARG A 216 -10.97 3.55 -15.07
C ARG A 216 -11.38 4.42 -13.89
N GLY A 217 -10.56 4.46 -12.86
CA GLY A 217 -10.73 5.31 -11.69
C GLY A 217 -9.40 5.73 -11.07
N VAL A 218 -9.39 6.91 -10.49
CA VAL A 218 -8.25 7.50 -9.78
C VAL A 218 -8.68 7.87 -8.37
N VAL A 219 -7.89 7.53 -7.38
CA VAL A 219 -8.03 8.01 -5.99
C VAL A 219 -6.76 8.75 -5.62
N LEU A 220 -6.88 10.05 -5.39
CA LEU A 220 -5.79 10.94 -5.00
C LEU A 220 -5.92 11.26 -3.51
N THR A 221 -5.05 10.68 -2.68
CA THR A 221 -5.06 10.92 -1.23
C THR A 221 -4.43 12.26 -0.90
N LEU A 222 -5.06 13.01 0.03
CA LEU A 222 -4.76 14.40 0.38
C LEU A 222 -4.46 14.57 1.88
N GLY A 223 -3.90 13.53 2.51
CA GLY A 223 -3.64 13.53 3.95
C GLY A 223 -4.90 13.78 4.77
N ALA A 224 -4.86 14.74 5.68
CA ALA A 224 -5.98 15.06 6.58
C ALA A 224 -7.23 15.55 5.83
N ARG A 225 -7.09 16.05 4.60
CA ARG A 225 -8.24 16.47 3.77
C ARG A 225 -9.08 15.30 3.27
N GLY A 226 -8.58 14.06 3.35
CA GLY A 226 -9.23 12.86 2.83
C GLY A 226 -8.71 12.45 1.46
N ALA A 227 -9.59 12.16 0.50
CA ALA A 227 -9.19 11.75 -0.84
C ALA A 227 -10.14 12.30 -1.91
N TYR A 228 -9.57 12.71 -3.05
CA TYR A 228 -10.34 13.03 -4.24
C TYR A 228 -10.48 11.79 -5.12
N VAL A 229 -11.68 11.51 -5.57
CA VAL A 229 -11.95 10.39 -6.47
C VAL A 229 -12.49 10.88 -7.81
N ALA A 230 -11.92 10.35 -8.89
CA ALA A 230 -12.40 10.56 -10.25
C ALA A 230 -12.59 9.20 -10.94
N ALA A 231 -13.81 8.90 -11.35
CA ALA A 231 -14.19 7.71 -12.10
C ALA A 231 -15.38 8.04 -12.99
N GLU A 232 -15.86 7.07 -13.78
CA GLU A 232 -17.06 7.26 -14.59
C GLU A 232 -18.27 7.65 -13.69
N GLY A 233 -18.87 8.81 -14.00
CA GLY A 233 -20.01 9.33 -13.25
C GLY A 233 -19.70 9.88 -11.85
N VAL A 234 -18.44 9.84 -11.39
CA VAL A 234 -18.05 10.29 -10.04
C VAL A 234 -16.84 11.22 -10.11
N ARG A 235 -16.97 12.42 -9.54
CA ARG A 235 -15.87 13.34 -9.26
C ARG A 235 -16.19 14.03 -7.93
N ALA A 236 -15.48 13.66 -6.88
CA ALA A 236 -15.77 14.16 -5.55
C ALA A 236 -14.55 14.18 -4.64
N LEU A 237 -14.46 15.21 -3.82
CA LEU A 237 -13.65 15.16 -2.61
C LEU A 237 -14.46 14.44 -1.53
N VAL A 238 -13.91 13.33 -1.05
CA VAL A 238 -14.43 12.59 0.10
C VAL A 238 -13.64 13.03 1.33
N PRO A 239 -14.25 13.74 2.28
CA PRO A 239 -13.52 14.30 3.42
C PRO A 239 -12.82 13.25 4.26
N GLY A 240 -11.68 13.64 4.85
CA GLY A 240 -11.01 12.88 5.89
C GLY A 240 -11.74 12.96 7.24
N PHE A 241 -11.19 12.30 8.24
CA PHE A 241 -11.67 12.35 9.61
C PHE A 241 -10.68 13.13 10.48
N ALA A 242 -11.19 14.01 11.31
CA ALA A 242 -10.36 14.77 12.25
C ALA A 242 -9.86 13.87 13.37
N VAL A 243 -8.57 13.63 13.41
CA VAL A 243 -7.88 12.82 14.42
C VAL A 243 -6.56 13.48 14.80
N GLU A 244 -6.03 13.15 15.98
CA GLU A 244 -4.69 13.53 16.38
C GLU A 244 -3.68 12.52 15.80
N ALA A 245 -2.87 12.97 14.86
CA ALA A 245 -1.89 12.11 14.20
C ALA A 245 -0.66 11.91 15.11
N VAL A 246 -0.29 10.65 15.31
CA VAL A 246 0.91 10.21 16.05
C VAL A 246 1.99 9.76 15.08
N ASP A 247 1.60 8.98 14.05
CA ASP A 247 2.52 8.41 13.03
C ASP A 247 1.76 8.20 11.73
N THR A 248 2.23 8.79 10.64
CA THR A 248 1.59 8.69 9.32
C THR A 248 2.11 7.53 8.47
N THR A 249 3.03 6.72 9.03
CA THR A 249 3.60 5.56 8.35
C THR A 249 2.50 4.59 7.90
N ALA A 250 2.57 4.16 6.65
CA ALA A 250 1.64 3.21 6.01
C ALA A 250 0.15 3.65 5.93
N ALA A 251 -0.19 4.92 6.23
CA ALA A 251 -1.58 5.38 6.11
C ALA A 251 -2.15 5.17 4.69
N GLY A 252 -1.36 5.44 3.65
CA GLY A 252 -1.72 5.17 2.25
C GLY A 252 -1.89 3.69 1.95
N ASP A 253 -1.09 2.82 2.56
CA ASP A 253 -1.21 1.37 2.40
C ASP A 253 -2.49 0.85 3.07
N VAL A 254 -2.77 1.30 4.29
CA VAL A 254 -4.03 0.97 5.01
C VAL A 254 -5.24 1.47 4.22
N HIS A 255 -5.16 2.68 3.65
CA HIS A 255 -6.19 3.22 2.77
C HIS A 255 -6.43 2.30 1.56
N CYS A 256 -5.38 1.89 0.84
CA CYS A 256 -5.50 1.02 -0.33
C CYS A 256 -6.07 -0.36 0.02
N GLY A 257 -5.63 -0.97 1.12
CA GLY A 257 -6.16 -2.25 1.60
C GLY A 257 -7.65 -2.17 1.95
N ALA A 258 -8.05 -1.15 2.72
CA ALA A 258 -9.45 -0.92 3.09
C ALA A 258 -10.33 -0.56 1.88
N LEU A 259 -9.80 0.25 0.94
CA LEU A 259 -10.49 0.59 -0.31
C LEU A 259 -10.80 -0.66 -1.14
N ALA A 260 -9.83 -1.57 -1.28
CA ALA A 260 -10.02 -2.81 -2.01
C ALA A 260 -11.17 -3.63 -1.41
N VAL A 261 -11.20 -3.77 -0.08
CA VAL A 261 -12.28 -4.51 0.62
C VAL A 261 -13.63 -3.85 0.39
N ALA A 262 -13.73 -2.54 0.55
CA ALA A 262 -14.98 -1.80 0.39
C ALA A 262 -15.53 -1.87 -1.05
N LEU A 263 -14.66 -1.85 -2.06
CA LEU A 263 -15.02 -2.03 -3.47
C LEU A 263 -15.55 -3.45 -3.73
N VAL A 264 -14.89 -4.47 -3.17
CA VAL A 264 -15.30 -5.88 -3.30
C VAL A 264 -16.64 -6.16 -2.61
N GLU A 265 -16.95 -5.43 -1.55
CA GLU A 265 -18.26 -5.47 -0.87
C GLU A 265 -19.38 -4.81 -1.68
N GLY A 266 -19.05 -4.16 -2.80
CA GLY A 266 -20.04 -3.48 -3.65
C GLY A 266 -20.53 -2.14 -3.11
N ARG A 267 -19.77 -1.50 -2.20
CA ARG A 267 -20.07 -0.13 -1.77
C ARG A 267 -19.96 0.81 -2.98
N SER A 268 -20.76 1.85 -2.99
CA SER A 268 -20.55 2.94 -3.96
C SER A 268 -19.15 3.52 -3.84
N VAL A 269 -18.61 4.07 -4.92
CA VAL A 269 -17.22 4.60 -4.92
C VAL A 269 -16.98 5.62 -3.80
N PRO A 270 -17.86 6.62 -3.57
CA PRO A 270 -17.69 7.54 -2.45
C PRO A 270 -17.71 6.86 -1.07
N GLU A 271 -18.58 5.85 -0.88
CA GLU A 271 -18.64 5.10 0.37
C GLU A 271 -17.39 4.24 0.59
N ALA A 272 -16.85 3.63 -0.49
CA ALA A 272 -15.61 2.87 -0.43
C ALA A 272 -14.42 3.77 -0.06
N VAL A 273 -14.32 4.95 -0.66
CA VAL A 273 -13.27 5.93 -0.31
C VAL A 273 -13.48 6.45 1.12
N ARG A 274 -14.72 6.71 1.56
CA ARG A 274 -14.99 7.12 2.95
C ARG A 274 -14.57 6.06 3.96
N PHE A 275 -14.83 4.78 3.67
CA PHE A 275 -14.37 3.65 4.49
C PHE A 275 -12.84 3.59 4.56
N ALA A 276 -12.17 3.77 3.44
CA ALA A 276 -10.70 3.79 3.35
C ALA A 276 -10.11 5.00 4.11
N ASN A 277 -10.72 6.19 3.99
CA ASN A 277 -10.33 7.38 4.75
C ASN A 277 -10.45 7.14 6.27
N ALA A 278 -11.51 6.48 6.73
CA ALA A 278 -11.69 6.15 8.15
C ALA A 278 -10.60 5.18 8.65
N ALA A 279 -10.27 4.17 7.85
CA ALA A 279 -9.19 3.24 8.17
C ALA A 279 -7.83 3.95 8.26
N ALA A 280 -7.50 4.79 7.28
CA ALA A 280 -6.27 5.59 7.29
C ALA A 280 -6.23 6.59 8.45
N ALA A 281 -7.34 7.26 8.76
CA ALA A 281 -7.41 8.18 9.90
C ALA A 281 -7.15 7.47 11.23
N LEU A 282 -7.67 6.26 11.42
CA LEU A 282 -7.40 5.46 12.63
C LEU A 282 -5.95 4.98 12.66
N SER A 283 -5.35 4.62 11.53
CA SER A 283 -3.97 4.16 11.50
C SER A 283 -3.01 5.24 11.98
N VAL A 284 -3.20 6.49 11.57
CA VAL A 284 -2.27 7.57 11.97
C VAL A 284 -2.33 7.93 13.46
N THR A 285 -3.30 7.41 14.22
CA THR A 285 -3.37 7.60 15.69
C THR A 285 -2.49 6.63 16.47
N ARG A 286 -1.81 5.68 15.79
CA ARG A 286 -0.99 4.63 16.39
C ARG A 286 0.39 4.60 15.76
N LEU A 287 1.38 4.14 16.54
CA LEU A 287 2.76 4.00 16.04
C LEU A 287 2.93 2.77 15.12
N GLY A 288 3.75 2.94 14.09
CA GLY A 288 4.24 1.88 13.21
C GLY A 288 3.32 1.59 12.02
N ALA A 289 3.81 0.78 11.07
CA ALA A 289 3.10 0.44 9.84
C ALA A 289 1.98 -0.59 10.07
N GLN A 290 2.29 -1.88 10.08
CA GLN A 290 1.28 -2.94 10.27
C GLN A 290 0.58 -2.89 11.64
N PRO A 291 1.26 -2.58 12.77
CA PRO A 291 0.58 -2.49 14.05
C PRO A 291 -0.51 -1.43 14.10
N SER A 292 -0.37 -0.34 13.33
CA SER A 292 -1.32 0.77 13.31
C SER A 292 -2.64 0.46 12.58
N ALA A 293 -2.65 -0.50 11.65
CA ALA A 293 -3.82 -0.83 10.85
C ALA A 293 -5.01 -1.22 11.74
N PRO A 294 -6.15 -0.51 11.62
CA PRO A 294 -7.32 -0.73 12.49
C PRO A 294 -8.07 -2.02 12.11
N ARG A 295 -8.82 -2.54 13.06
CA ARG A 295 -9.78 -3.59 12.79
C ARG A 295 -11.10 -3.00 12.26
N ARG A 296 -11.86 -3.81 11.55
CA ARG A 296 -13.13 -3.42 10.93
C ARG A 296 -14.11 -2.75 11.90
N GLU A 297 -14.20 -3.29 13.11
CA GLU A 297 -15.10 -2.77 14.16
C GLU A 297 -14.75 -1.31 14.53
N ASP A 298 -13.45 -0.99 14.59
CA ASP A 298 -12.97 0.38 14.86
C ASP A 298 -13.38 1.31 13.71
N ILE A 299 -13.19 0.86 12.46
CA ILE A 299 -13.54 1.63 11.24
C ILE A 299 -15.03 1.93 11.22
N GLU A 300 -15.87 0.91 11.41
CA GLU A 300 -17.34 1.06 11.41
C GLU A 300 -17.83 1.93 12.58
N THR A 301 -17.13 1.88 13.71
CA THR A 301 -17.44 2.74 14.85
C THR A 301 -17.16 4.21 14.54
N LEU A 302 -16.01 4.51 13.88
CA LEU A 302 -15.69 5.88 13.47
C LEU A 302 -16.70 6.38 12.43
N LEU A 303 -17.06 5.55 11.46
CA LEU A 303 -18.04 5.91 10.42
C LEU A 303 -19.44 6.25 10.95
N LYS A 304 -19.85 5.63 12.07
CA LYS A 304 -21.15 5.90 12.72
C LYS A 304 -21.15 7.18 13.55
N ARG A 305 -19.97 7.67 13.96
CA ARG A 305 -19.84 8.87 14.81
C ARG A 305 -19.71 10.17 13.99
N ALA A 306 -19.35 10.07 12.75
CA ALA A 306 -19.11 11.14 11.79
C ALA A 306 -20.18 11.16 10.68
#